data_02798c4fba0234e6dd12227b69259751
#
_entry.id   02798c4fba0234e6dd12227b69259751
#
_cell.length_a   1.000
_cell.length_b   1.000
_cell.length_c   1.000
_cell.angle_alpha   90.00
_cell.angle_beta   90.00
_cell.angle_gamma   90.00
#
_symmetry.space_group_name_H-M   'P 1'
#
loop_
_entity.id
_entity.type
_entity.pdbx_description
1 polymer ?
#
loop_
_entity_poly.entity_id
_entity_poly.type
_entity_poly.pdbx_seq_one_letter_code
_entity_poly.pdbx_strand_id
1 'polypeptide(L)'
;TEPPAYAEAYAALPILAAPYVPSREEVVALRPDLLIGWSHHFTPEALGDVYAYIDRGVGAYIVPATVRRGHPTLEETVYPFIADMGHIFGVEDRATAYTNGLKERVAAVEMRTQARGRRYTAMILQAHGNSLYSMYGPAYIIDDIARKAGADNIVDRQMRAIGPERVLGFAPDVIIYVNPKNVPPEEARVELRADPNLQHMKAVRENR
;
A
#
# COMPACT_ATOMS: atom_id res chain seq x y z
N THR A 1 9.95 11.30 1.20
CA THR A 1 9.76 12.76 1.24
C THR A 1 9.49 13.20 -0.18
N GLU A 2 8.32 13.80 -0.43
CA GLU A 2 7.95 14.36 -1.72
C GLU A 2 8.94 15.46 -2.12
N PRO A 3 9.21 15.62 -3.43
CA PRO A 3 10.03 16.73 -3.90
C PRO A 3 9.41 18.06 -3.47
N PRO A 4 10.20 19.03 -2.97
CA PRO A 4 9.69 20.33 -2.52
C PRO A 4 8.77 21.05 -3.52
N ALA A 5 9.03 20.87 -4.83
CA ALA A 5 8.24 21.47 -5.90
C ALA A 5 6.77 21.03 -5.95
N TYR A 6 6.43 19.87 -5.38
CA TYR A 6 5.05 19.37 -5.36
C TYR A 6 4.37 19.56 -3.99
N ALA A 7 5.13 19.79 -2.94
CA ALA A 7 4.60 19.92 -1.57
C ALA A 7 3.65 21.12 -1.46
N GLU A 8 4.00 22.26 -2.03
CA GLU A 8 3.16 23.46 -2.03
C GLU A 8 1.89 23.27 -2.85
N ALA A 9 2.01 22.68 -4.05
CA ALA A 9 0.86 22.40 -4.90
C ALA A 9 -0.09 21.38 -4.24
N TYR A 10 0.46 20.36 -3.60
CA TYR A 10 -0.33 19.37 -2.86
C TYR A 10 -1.03 20.00 -1.65
N ALA A 11 -0.35 20.84 -0.89
CA ALA A 11 -0.93 21.53 0.27
C ALA A 11 -2.04 22.53 -0.10
N ALA A 12 -2.05 23.01 -1.36
CA ALA A 12 -3.10 23.90 -1.88
C ALA A 12 -4.37 23.15 -2.32
N LEU A 13 -4.35 21.82 -2.40
CA LEU A 13 -5.54 21.04 -2.77
C LEU A 13 -6.57 21.06 -1.64
N PRO A 14 -7.88 21.25 -1.96
CA PRO A 14 -8.93 21.18 -0.97
C PRO A 14 -9.04 19.74 -0.42
N ILE A 15 -9.02 19.63 0.91
CA ILE A 15 -9.19 18.36 1.61
C ILE A 15 -10.60 18.28 2.14
N LEU A 16 -11.32 17.21 1.82
CA LEU A 16 -12.64 16.94 2.40
C LEU A 16 -12.48 16.47 3.85
N ALA A 17 -13.30 17.02 4.74
CA ALA A 17 -13.31 16.67 6.16
C ALA A 17 -14.02 15.33 6.41
N ALA A 18 -13.57 14.27 5.75
CA ALA A 18 -14.12 12.93 5.92
C ALA A 18 -13.10 12.05 6.67
N PRO A 19 -13.51 11.29 7.69
CA PRO A 19 -12.57 10.49 8.47
C PRO A 19 -11.95 9.33 7.66
N TYR A 20 -12.61 8.89 6.60
CA TYR A 20 -12.13 7.77 5.77
C TYR A 20 -12.56 7.92 4.30
N VAL A 21 -13.85 7.93 4.01
CA VAL A 21 -14.43 8.15 2.68
C VAL A 21 -15.51 9.19 2.82
N PRO A 22 -15.56 10.23 1.96
CA PRO A 22 -16.65 11.21 1.98
C PRO A 22 -18.00 10.55 1.66
N SER A 23 -19.08 11.17 2.06
CA SER A 23 -20.42 10.70 1.68
C SER A 23 -20.62 10.82 0.16
N ARG A 24 -21.53 10.02 -0.36
CA ARG A 24 -21.89 10.07 -1.79
C ARG A 24 -22.44 11.44 -2.18
N GLU A 25 -23.23 12.04 -1.29
CA GLU A 25 -23.82 13.36 -1.47
C GLU A 25 -22.75 14.45 -1.57
N GLU A 26 -21.74 14.41 -0.70
CA GLU A 26 -20.60 15.34 -0.76
C GLU A 26 -19.84 15.22 -2.07
N VAL A 27 -19.56 13.99 -2.53
CA VAL A 27 -18.88 13.76 -3.79
C VAL A 27 -19.69 14.26 -4.98
N VAL A 28 -21.00 13.99 -5.01
CA VAL A 28 -21.90 14.47 -6.09
C VAL A 28 -21.99 15.99 -6.09
N ALA A 29 -22.02 16.62 -4.92
CA ALA A 29 -22.09 18.09 -4.78
C ALA A 29 -20.83 18.79 -5.35
N LEU A 30 -19.69 18.13 -5.34
CA LEU A 30 -18.44 18.64 -5.94
C LEU A 30 -18.47 18.62 -7.46
N ARG A 31 -19.37 17.87 -8.08
CA ARG A 31 -19.49 17.71 -9.53
C ARG A 31 -18.14 17.35 -10.18
N PRO A 32 -17.45 16.30 -9.75
CA PRO A 32 -16.18 15.94 -10.32
C PRO A 32 -16.32 15.42 -11.77
N ASP A 33 -15.31 15.64 -12.58
CA ASP A 33 -15.21 15.03 -13.91
C ASP A 33 -14.64 13.61 -13.81
N LEU A 34 -13.84 13.34 -12.77
CA LEU A 34 -13.17 12.04 -12.55
C LEU A 34 -13.08 11.72 -11.06
N LEU A 35 -13.36 10.46 -10.74
CA LEU A 35 -13.10 9.86 -9.41
C LEU A 35 -11.96 8.85 -9.53
N ILE A 36 -10.92 9.00 -8.72
CA ILE A 36 -9.85 8.01 -8.57
C ILE A 36 -9.94 7.44 -7.15
N GLY A 37 -10.09 6.13 -7.04
CA GLY A 37 -10.26 5.51 -5.74
C GLY A 37 -9.77 4.08 -5.65
N TRP A 38 -9.80 3.55 -4.45
CA TRP A 38 -9.51 2.14 -4.21
C TRP A 38 -10.77 1.31 -4.42
N SER A 39 -10.61 0.03 -4.73
CA SER A 39 -11.74 -0.88 -5.00
C SER A 39 -12.81 -0.89 -3.90
N HIS A 40 -12.40 -0.79 -2.64
CA HIS A 40 -13.32 -0.78 -1.49
C HIS A 40 -14.01 0.57 -1.25
N HIS A 41 -13.60 1.63 -1.93
CA HIS A 41 -14.34 2.90 -1.93
C HIS A 41 -15.62 2.81 -2.77
N PHE A 42 -15.64 1.94 -3.78
CA PHE A 42 -16.78 1.77 -4.68
C PHE A 42 -17.63 0.56 -4.28
N THR A 43 -18.06 0.54 -3.02
CA THR A 43 -19.00 -0.45 -2.47
C THR A 43 -20.30 0.22 -2.08
N PRO A 44 -21.41 -0.53 -1.93
CA PRO A 44 -22.72 0.03 -1.53
C PRO A 44 -22.66 0.86 -0.24
N GLU A 45 -21.79 0.48 0.69
CA GLU A 45 -21.63 1.10 2.02
C GLU A 45 -20.78 2.38 1.98
N ALA A 46 -20.08 2.63 0.86
CA ALA A 46 -19.21 3.79 0.67
C ALA A 46 -19.75 4.67 -0.50
N LEU A 47 -18.97 4.86 -1.55
CA LEU A 47 -19.38 5.71 -2.69
C LEU A 47 -20.42 5.07 -3.61
N GLY A 48 -20.66 3.76 -3.47
CA GLY A 48 -21.57 3.01 -4.34
C GLY A 48 -20.90 2.50 -5.61
N ASP A 49 -21.72 2.00 -6.54
CA ASP A 49 -21.24 1.42 -7.78
C ASP A 49 -20.64 2.49 -8.70
N VAL A 50 -19.50 2.17 -9.34
CA VAL A 50 -18.83 3.03 -10.33
C VAL A 50 -19.74 3.37 -11.51
N TYR A 51 -20.60 2.44 -11.94
CA TYR A 51 -21.52 2.67 -13.05
C TYR A 51 -22.50 3.80 -12.78
N ALA A 52 -22.89 4.01 -11.52
CA ALA A 52 -23.75 5.12 -11.15
C ALA A 52 -23.12 6.51 -11.39
N TYR A 53 -21.81 6.60 -11.42
CA TYR A 53 -21.05 7.82 -11.77
C TYR A 53 -20.85 7.91 -13.28
N ILE A 54 -20.49 6.82 -13.94
CA ILE A 54 -20.30 6.75 -15.40
C ILE A 54 -21.58 7.17 -16.13
N ASP A 55 -22.74 6.67 -15.68
CA ASP A 55 -24.07 7.02 -16.24
C ASP A 55 -24.40 8.53 -16.11
N ARG A 56 -23.72 9.23 -15.21
CA ARG A 56 -23.85 10.69 -15.02
C ARG A 56 -22.74 11.48 -15.73
N GLY A 57 -21.91 10.82 -16.53
CA GLY A 57 -20.81 11.44 -17.25
C GLY A 57 -19.55 11.70 -16.39
N VAL A 58 -19.49 11.11 -15.20
CA VAL A 58 -18.31 11.19 -14.32
C VAL A 58 -17.40 10.00 -14.59
N GLY A 59 -16.15 10.22 -14.96
CA GLY A 59 -15.14 9.18 -15.06
C GLY A 59 -14.88 8.51 -13.71
N ALA A 60 -14.67 7.20 -13.70
CA ALA A 60 -14.32 6.48 -12.48
C ALA A 60 -13.13 5.55 -12.74
N TYR A 61 -12.08 5.70 -11.95
CA TYR A 61 -10.86 4.92 -12.07
C TYR A 61 -10.55 4.19 -10.75
N ILE A 62 -10.51 2.87 -10.81
CA ILE A 62 -10.13 2.03 -9.65
C ILE A 62 -8.64 1.71 -9.75
N VAL A 63 -7.87 2.09 -8.72
CA VAL A 63 -6.43 1.82 -8.64
C VAL A 63 -6.17 0.31 -8.70
N PRO A 64 -5.48 -0.22 -9.73
CA PRO A 64 -5.37 -1.66 -10.00
C PRO A 64 -4.76 -2.47 -8.84
N ALA A 65 -3.77 -1.93 -8.15
CA ALA A 65 -3.13 -2.58 -7.01
C ALA A 65 -4.07 -2.84 -5.82
N THR A 66 -5.26 -2.24 -5.81
CA THR A 66 -6.28 -2.42 -4.77
C THR A 66 -7.31 -3.49 -5.13
N VAL A 67 -7.32 -3.92 -6.39
CA VAL A 67 -8.19 -5.00 -6.87
C VAL A 67 -7.52 -6.33 -6.54
N ARG A 68 -8.03 -7.01 -5.52
CA ARG A 68 -7.44 -8.24 -4.97
C ARG A 68 -7.75 -9.44 -5.87
N ARG A 69 -7.00 -9.60 -6.94
CA ARG A 69 -7.07 -10.76 -7.84
C ARG A 69 -5.69 -11.36 -8.01
N GLY A 70 -5.52 -12.62 -7.61
CA GLY A 70 -4.24 -13.32 -7.76
C GLY A 70 -3.12 -12.74 -6.89
N HIS A 71 -1.97 -12.56 -7.51
CA HIS A 71 -0.73 -12.03 -6.90
C HIS A 71 -0.36 -10.75 -7.65
N PRO A 72 -0.82 -9.56 -7.22
CA PRO A 72 -0.53 -8.32 -7.92
C PRO A 72 0.97 -8.03 -7.94
N THR A 73 1.48 -7.64 -9.10
CA THR A 73 2.88 -7.24 -9.30
C THR A 73 2.99 -5.75 -9.63
N LEU A 74 4.19 -5.18 -9.49
CA LEU A 74 4.45 -3.81 -9.93
C LEU A 74 4.19 -3.65 -11.44
N GLU A 75 4.54 -4.68 -12.22
CA GLU A 75 4.39 -4.74 -13.68
C GLU A 75 2.93 -4.71 -14.11
N GLU A 76 2.06 -5.42 -13.38
CA GLU A 76 0.65 -5.56 -13.73
C GLU A 76 -0.24 -4.47 -13.15
N THR A 77 0.22 -3.77 -12.10
CA THR A 77 -0.65 -2.86 -11.36
C THR A 77 -0.11 -1.44 -11.25
N VAL A 78 1.14 -1.26 -10.82
CA VAL A 78 1.69 0.07 -10.52
C VAL A 78 2.16 0.79 -11.79
N TYR A 79 2.90 0.10 -12.66
CA TYR A 79 3.38 0.74 -13.90
C TYR A 79 2.24 1.08 -14.87
N PRO A 80 1.23 0.19 -15.08
CA PRO A 80 0.05 0.58 -15.84
C PRO A 80 -0.73 1.74 -15.20
N PHE A 81 -0.89 1.76 -13.88
CA PHE A 81 -1.54 2.88 -13.19
C PHE A 81 -0.86 4.21 -13.50
N ILE A 82 0.48 4.27 -13.46
CA ILE A 82 1.21 5.49 -13.77
C ILE A 82 1.03 5.90 -15.25
N ALA A 83 1.03 4.92 -16.16
CA ALA A 83 0.80 5.17 -17.58
C ALA A 83 -0.63 5.70 -17.83
N ASP A 84 -1.63 5.11 -17.20
CA ASP A 84 -3.03 5.55 -17.28
C ASP A 84 -3.19 6.98 -16.74
N MET A 85 -2.54 7.31 -15.61
CA MET A 85 -2.53 8.69 -15.10
C MET A 85 -1.85 9.65 -16.08
N GLY A 86 -0.75 9.20 -16.71
CA GLY A 86 -0.11 9.95 -17.78
C GLY A 86 -1.07 10.31 -18.91
N HIS A 87 -1.82 9.31 -19.37
CA HIS A 87 -2.79 9.47 -20.45
C HIS A 87 -4.00 10.34 -20.05
N ILE A 88 -4.59 10.07 -18.87
CA ILE A 88 -5.76 10.82 -18.35
C ILE A 88 -5.45 12.31 -18.20
N PHE A 89 -4.24 12.66 -17.77
CA PHE A 89 -3.85 14.05 -17.51
C PHE A 89 -2.98 14.68 -18.63
N GLY A 90 -2.74 13.98 -19.75
CA GLY A 90 -1.94 14.48 -20.87
C GLY A 90 -0.47 14.75 -20.50
N VAL A 91 0.12 13.88 -19.67
CA VAL A 91 1.50 14.01 -19.18
C VAL A 91 2.29 12.71 -19.38
N GLU A 92 2.11 12.06 -20.51
CA GLU A 92 2.63 10.72 -20.83
C GLU A 92 4.16 10.66 -20.74
N ASP A 93 4.86 11.70 -21.23
CA ASP A 93 6.33 11.74 -21.17
C ASP A 93 6.83 11.73 -19.72
N ARG A 94 6.16 12.45 -18.83
CA ARG A 94 6.49 12.46 -17.40
C ARG A 94 6.20 11.13 -16.75
N ALA A 95 5.06 10.53 -17.05
CA ALA A 95 4.67 9.21 -16.56
C ALA A 95 5.66 8.14 -17.01
N THR A 96 6.09 8.19 -18.27
CA THR A 96 7.09 7.28 -18.84
C THR A 96 8.45 7.45 -18.16
N ALA A 97 8.94 8.67 -18.04
CA ALA A 97 10.22 8.95 -17.37
C ALA A 97 10.21 8.48 -15.90
N TYR A 98 9.10 8.75 -15.18
CA TYR A 98 8.95 8.31 -13.79
C TYR A 98 8.94 6.78 -13.68
N THR A 99 8.17 6.09 -14.54
CA THR A 99 8.09 4.62 -14.56
C THR A 99 9.46 3.99 -14.86
N ASN A 100 10.22 4.56 -15.82
CA ASN A 100 11.55 4.06 -16.14
C ASN A 100 12.51 4.20 -14.95
N GLY A 101 12.50 5.34 -14.26
CA GLY A 101 13.28 5.52 -13.05
C GLY A 101 12.90 4.57 -11.92
N LEU A 102 11.60 4.21 -11.78
CA LEU A 102 11.16 3.18 -10.83
C LEU A 102 11.69 1.79 -11.22
N LYS A 103 11.59 1.41 -12.50
CA LYS A 103 12.10 0.12 -13.00
C LYS A 103 13.60 -0.03 -12.78
N GLU A 104 14.37 1.01 -13.06
CA GLU A 104 15.83 1.04 -12.80
C GLU A 104 16.15 0.84 -11.31
N ARG A 105 15.42 1.51 -10.43
CA ARG A 105 15.60 1.37 -8.98
C ARG A 105 15.25 -0.04 -8.50
N VAL A 106 14.16 -0.61 -8.99
CA VAL A 106 13.75 -1.99 -8.66
C VAL A 106 14.80 -2.97 -9.15
N ALA A 107 15.24 -2.88 -10.41
CA ALA A 107 16.27 -3.73 -10.98
C ALA A 107 17.59 -3.64 -10.20
N ALA A 108 18.00 -2.45 -9.78
CA ALA A 108 19.18 -2.27 -8.95
C ALA A 108 19.07 -2.94 -7.57
N VAL A 109 17.87 -2.96 -6.98
CA VAL A 109 17.61 -3.69 -5.73
C VAL A 109 17.67 -5.18 -5.97
N GLU A 110 17.00 -5.69 -6.99
CA GLU A 110 17.00 -7.11 -7.34
C GLU A 110 18.41 -7.64 -7.60
N MET A 111 19.23 -6.93 -8.37
CA MET A 111 20.65 -7.30 -8.60
C MET A 111 21.43 -7.39 -7.28
N ARG A 112 21.25 -6.41 -6.38
CA ARG A 112 21.95 -6.41 -5.07
C ARG A 112 21.50 -7.58 -4.19
N THR A 113 20.22 -7.93 -4.21
CA THR A 113 19.70 -9.04 -3.41
C THR A 113 20.12 -10.40 -3.97
N GLN A 114 20.16 -10.54 -5.31
CA GLN A 114 20.69 -11.74 -5.98
C GLN A 114 22.18 -11.94 -5.69
N ALA A 115 22.98 -10.86 -5.73
CA ALA A 115 24.41 -10.92 -5.43
C ALA A 115 24.72 -11.36 -3.98
N ARG A 116 23.79 -11.15 -3.04
CA ARG A 116 23.93 -11.63 -1.65
C ARG A 116 23.79 -13.15 -1.51
N GLY A 117 23.19 -13.84 -2.49
CA GLY A 117 22.98 -15.29 -2.47
C GLY A 117 22.09 -15.80 -1.34
N ARG A 118 21.42 -14.90 -0.60
CA ARG A 118 20.53 -15.24 0.51
C ARG A 118 19.22 -14.44 0.43
N ARG A 119 18.11 -15.14 0.60
CA ARG A 119 16.80 -14.54 0.81
C ARG A 119 16.43 -14.61 2.29
N TYR A 120 15.67 -13.66 2.75
CA TYR A 120 15.16 -13.61 4.12
C TYR A 120 13.70 -14.01 4.16
N THR A 121 13.28 -14.71 5.19
CA THR A 121 11.86 -14.88 5.47
C THR A 121 11.29 -13.58 6.06
N ALA A 122 10.15 -13.13 5.54
CA ALA A 122 9.48 -11.92 6.01
C ALA A 122 8.06 -12.19 6.47
N MET A 123 7.60 -11.42 7.43
CA MET A 123 6.19 -11.30 7.81
C MET A 123 5.77 -9.85 7.63
N ILE A 124 4.68 -9.63 6.91
CA ILE A 124 4.11 -8.29 6.69
C ILE A 124 3.01 -8.10 7.72
N LEU A 125 3.22 -7.22 8.67
CA LEU A 125 2.42 -7.07 9.89
C LEU A 125 1.93 -5.64 10.08
N GLN A 126 0.70 -5.49 10.54
CA GLN A 126 0.11 -4.24 11.02
C GLN A 126 -0.50 -4.46 12.40
N ALA A 127 -0.18 -3.58 13.36
CA ALA A 127 -0.85 -3.56 14.67
C ALA A 127 -2.03 -2.57 14.64
N HIS A 128 -3.14 -2.93 15.28
CA HIS A 128 -4.34 -2.11 15.41
C HIS A 128 -4.57 -1.56 16.82
N GLY A 129 -3.69 -1.89 17.77
CA GLY A 129 -3.92 -1.69 19.20
C GLY A 129 -4.76 -2.82 19.80
N ASN A 130 -4.95 -2.79 21.13
CA ASN A 130 -5.71 -3.79 21.88
C ASN A 130 -5.29 -5.24 21.59
N SER A 131 -4.00 -5.48 21.36
CA SER A 131 -3.44 -6.79 21.00
C SER A 131 -4.07 -7.43 19.75
N LEU A 132 -4.53 -6.61 18.80
CA LEU A 132 -5.06 -7.07 17.52
C LEU A 132 -4.11 -6.72 16.38
N TYR A 133 -3.94 -7.67 15.48
CA TYR A 133 -3.00 -7.58 14.35
C TYR A 133 -3.66 -7.98 13.05
N SER A 134 -3.09 -7.49 11.95
CA SER A 134 -3.34 -8.02 10.61
C SER A 134 -2.02 -8.46 9.99
N MET A 135 -2.06 -9.57 9.26
CA MET A 135 -0.96 -10.03 8.43
C MET A 135 -1.37 -10.07 6.97
N TYR A 136 -0.46 -9.66 6.09
CA TYR A 136 -0.73 -9.54 4.67
C TYR A 136 -0.05 -10.66 3.90
N GLY A 137 -0.84 -11.38 3.12
CA GLY A 137 -0.39 -12.43 2.24
C GLY A 137 -0.16 -11.96 0.80
N PRO A 138 0.04 -12.90 -0.14
CA PRO A 138 0.45 -12.60 -1.51
C PRO A 138 -0.61 -11.92 -2.38
N ALA A 139 -1.84 -11.75 -1.90
CA ALA A 139 -2.87 -10.97 -2.59
C ALA A 139 -2.68 -9.43 -2.48
N TYR A 140 -1.56 -8.98 -1.93
CA TYR A 140 -1.23 -7.57 -1.76
C TYR A 140 0.07 -7.23 -2.48
N ILE A 141 0.10 -6.07 -3.12
CA ILE A 141 1.28 -5.56 -3.83
C ILE A 141 2.55 -5.49 -2.97
N ILE A 142 2.41 -5.32 -1.67
CA ILE A 142 3.54 -5.30 -0.73
C ILE A 142 4.30 -6.64 -0.70
N ASP A 143 3.64 -7.75 -1.03
CA ASP A 143 4.29 -9.06 -1.18
C ASP A 143 5.28 -9.09 -2.35
N ASP A 144 4.87 -8.56 -3.51
CA ASP A 144 5.76 -8.45 -4.68
C ASP A 144 6.95 -7.52 -4.40
N ILE A 145 6.68 -6.38 -3.74
CA ILE A 145 7.75 -5.45 -3.32
C ILE A 145 8.74 -6.13 -2.37
N ALA A 146 8.26 -6.89 -1.38
CA ALA A 146 9.10 -7.63 -0.46
C ALA A 146 9.96 -8.67 -1.20
N ARG A 147 9.36 -9.40 -2.14
CA ARG A 147 10.03 -10.41 -2.95
C ARG A 147 11.14 -9.83 -3.81
N LYS A 148 10.88 -8.70 -4.48
CA LYS A 148 11.87 -7.94 -5.25
C LYS A 148 13.00 -7.39 -4.36
N ALA A 149 12.69 -7.06 -3.11
CA ALA A 149 13.67 -6.68 -2.10
C ALA A 149 14.44 -7.85 -1.47
N GLY A 150 14.22 -9.09 -1.92
CA GLY A 150 14.96 -10.29 -1.48
C GLY A 150 14.37 -10.94 -0.22
N ALA A 151 13.09 -10.70 0.07
CA ALA A 151 12.39 -11.33 1.19
C ALA A 151 11.24 -12.20 0.72
N ASP A 152 11.09 -13.39 1.29
CA ASP A 152 10.00 -14.32 1.02
C ASP A 152 8.97 -14.20 2.15
N ASN A 153 7.78 -13.78 1.79
CA ASN A 153 6.68 -13.66 2.75
C ASN A 153 6.22 -15.05 3.20
N ILE A 154 6.28 -15.30 4.51
CA ILE A 154 5.86 -16.59 5.09
C ILE A 154 4.37 -16.64 5.45
N VAL A 155 3.64 -15.55 5.20
CA VAL A 155 2.20 -15.46 5.42
C VAL A 155 1.50 -15.83 4.10
N ASP A 156 0.86 -16.99 4.06
CA ASP A 156 0.23 -17.57 2.87
C ASP A 156 -1.08 -16.88 2.46
N ARG A 157 -1.75 -16.22 3.39
CA ARG A 157 -3.01 -15.51 3.18
C ARG A 157 -3.18 -14.35 4.14
N GLN A 158 -4.05 -13.42 3.77
CA GLN A 158 -4.42 -12.35 4.69
C GLN A 158 -5.10 -12.90 5.94
N MET A 159 -4.69 -12.38 7.11
CA MET A 159 -5.37 -12.55 8.38
C MET A 159 -5.67 -11.17 8.96
N ARG A 160 -6.88 -10.97 9.46
CA ARG A 160 -7.34 -9.68 10.01
C ARG A 160 -7.82 -9.86 11.43
N ALA A 161 -7.57 -8.86 12.28
CA ALA A 161 -8.02 -8.78 13.66
C ALA A 161 -7.73 -10.07 14.44
N ILE A 162 -6.50 -10.58 14.31
CA ILE A 162 -6.03 -11.80 14.98
C ILE A 162 -5.32 -11.46 16.29
N GLY A 163 -5.34 -12.37 17.25
CA GLY A 163 -4.60 -12.28 18.49
C GLY A 163 -3.09 -12.53 18.33
N PRO A 164 -2.29 -12.21 19.36
CA PRO A 164 -0.85 -12.38 19.35
C PRO A 164 -0.42 -13.85 19.19
N GLU A 165 -1.17 -14.80 19.67
CA GLU A 165 -0.85 -16.24 19.58
C GLU A 165 -0.67 -16.67 18.13
N ARG A 166 -1.52 -16.11 17.24
CA ARG A 166 -1.44 -16.42 15.82
C ARG A 166 -0.21 -15.81 15.18
N VAL A 167 0.17 -14.58 15.58
CA VAL A 167 1.37 -13.88 15.11
C VAL A 167 2.62 -14.59 15.58
N LEU A 168 2.65 -14.99 16.86
CA LEU A 168 3.79 -15.68 17.48
C LEU A 168 4.02 -17.10 16.92
N GLY A 169 3.06 -17.67 16.21
CA GLY A 169 3.24 -18.91 15.47
C GLY A 169 4.16 -18.81 14.26
N PHE A 170 4.57 -17.59 13.89
CA PHE A 170 5.51 -17.34 12.80
C PHE A 170 6.89 -16.95 13.35
N ALA A 171 7.95 -17.34 12.64
CA ALA A 171 9.33 -17.05 13.01
C ALA A 171 10.09 -16.40 11.83
N PRO A 172 9.73 -15.17 11.42
CA PRO A 172 10.38 -14.48 10.31
C PRO A 172 11.78 -14.02 10.68
N ASP A 173 12.66 -13.91 9.67
CA ASP A 173 13.95 -13.21 9.81
C ASP A 173 13.75 -11.70 9.92
N VAL A 174 12.69 -11.17 9.24
CA VAL A 174 12.40 -9.73 9.13
C VAL A 174 10.91 -9.47 9.27
N ILE A 175 10.55 -8.39 9.94
CA ILE A 175 9.17 -7.88 9.97
C ILE A 175 9.07 -6.62 9.11
N ILE A 176 8.20 -6.64 8.11
CA ILE A 176 7.79 -5.47 7.34
C ILE A 176 6.56 -4.90 8.04
N TYR A 177 6.77 -3.81 8.79
CA TYR A 177 5.70 -3.20 9.57
C TYR A 177 4.91 -2.18 8.75
N VAL A 178 3.62 -2.43 8.57
CA VAL A 178 2.70 -1.50 7.91
C VAL A 178 2.20 -0.50 8.94
N ASN A 179 2.61 0.75 8.78
CA ASN A 179 2.27 1.83 9.70
C ASN A 179 1.16 2.71 9.11
N PRO A 180 -0.09 2.58 9.57
CA PRO A 180 -1.22 3.34 9.04
C PRO A 180 -1.37 4.72 9.67
N LYS A 181 -0.63 5.01 10.74
CA LYS A 181 -0.82 6.21 11.57
C LYS A 181 -0.08 7.45 11.09
N ASN A 182 0.61 7.37 9.96
CA ASN A 182 1.42 8.48 9.44
C ASN A 182 2.48 9.02 10.41
N VAL A 183 2.91 8.19 11.37
CA VAL A 183 4.00 8.53 12.29
C VAL A 183 5.35 8.29 11.61
N PRO A 184 6.43 8.98 12.05
CA PRO A 184 7.77 8.73 11.53
C PRO A 184 8.18 7.25 11.68
N PRO A 185 8.96 6.69 10.72
CA PRO A 185 9.39 5.28 10.78
C PRO A 185 10.08 4.88 12.09
N GLU A 186 10.85 5.79 12.68
CA GLU A 186 11.53 5.53 13.95
C GLU A 186 10.56 5.41 15.14
N GLU A 187 9.50 6.21 15.15
CA GLU A 187 8.44 6.13 16.14
C GLU A 187 7.67 4.82 16.01
N ALA A 188 7.27 4.45 14.78
CA ALA A 188 6.63 3.17 14.51
C ALA A 188 7.50 1.98 14.94
N ARG A 189 8.82 2.09 14.77
CA ARG A 189 9.78 1.07 15.23
C ARG A 189 9.83 0.99 16.74
N VAL A 190 9.80 2.13 17.44
CA VAL A 190 9.76 2.17 18.92
C VAL A 190 8.46 1.54 19.42
N GLU A 191 7.31 1.88 18.83
CA GLU A 191 6.03 1.27 19.15
C GLU A 191 6.05 -0.26 19.00
N LEU A 192 6.56 -0.77 17.87
CA LEU A 192 6.66 -2.21 17.61
C LEU A 192 7.55 -2.92 18.64
N ARG A 193 8.66 -2.31 19.02
CA ARG A 193 9.57 -2.87 20.03
C ARG A 193 9.00 -2.84 21.45
N ALA A 194 8.15 -1.88 21.73
CA ALA A 194 7.46 -1.74 23.02
C ALA A 194 6.21 -2.62 23.12
N ASP A 195 5.79 -3.24 22.04
CA ASP A 195 4.61 -4.13 22.05
C ASP A 195 4.88 -5.34 22.95
N PRO A 196 4.14 -5.50 24.07
CA PRO A 196 4.40 -6.55 25.06
C PRO A 196 4.24 -7.96 24.50
N ASN A 197 3.45 -8.12 23.43
CA ASN A 197 3.23 -9.42 22.81
C ASN A 197 4.36 -9.79 21.83
N LEU A 198 4.92 -8.80 21.12
CA LEU A 198 5.86 -9.04 20.02
C LEU A 198 7.33 -8.84 20.40
N GLN A 199 7.62 -8.16 21.53
CA GLN A 199 8.97 -7.81 21.96
C GLN A 199 9.93 -9.01 22.08
N HIS A 200 9.40 -10.21 22.27
CA HIS A 200 10.20 -11.44 22.40
C HIS A 200 10.50 -12.12 21.07
N MET A 201 9.86 -11.70 19.96
CA MET A 201 10.17 -12.21 18.64
C MET A 201 11.60 -11.85 18.26
N LYS A 202 12.33 -12.80 17.67
CA LYS A 202 13.73 -12.60 17.26
C LYS A 202 13.90 -11.39 16.35
N ALA A 203 13.05 -11.24 15.34
CA ALA A 203 13.11 -10.13 14.40
C ALA A 203 12.92 -8.76 15.11
N VAL A 204 12.03 -8.67 16.10
CA VAL A 204 11.79 -7.45 16.89
C VAL A 204 13.03 -7.12 17.76
N ARG A 205 13.57 -8.12 18.47
CA ARG A 205 14.75 -7.92 19.33
C ARG A 205 16.00 -7.53 18.53
N GLU A 206 16.17 -8.09 17.36
CA GLU A 206 17.33 -7.82 16.48
C GLU A 206 17.12 -6.58 15.59
N ASN A 207 15.98 -5.91 15.73
CA ASN A 207 15.60 -4.71 14.98
C ASN A 207 15.62 -4.94 13.45
N ARG A 208 15.02 -6.03 13.04
CA ARG A 208 14.94 -6.49 11.65
C ARG A 208 13.53 -6.52 11.12
#